data_f4d4f806007b9f8b02e79b3954dece88
#
_entry.id   f4d4f806007b9f8b02e79b3954dece88
#
_cell.length_a   1.000
_cell.length_b   1.000
_cell.length_c   1.000
_cell.angle_alpha   90.00
_cell.angle_beta   90.00
_cell.angle_gamma   90.00
#
_symmetry.space_group_name_H-M   'P 1'
#
loop_
_entity.id
_entity.type
_entity.pdbx_description
1 polymer ?
#
loop_
_entity_poly.entity_id
_entity_poly.type
_entity_poly.pdbx_seq_one_letter_code
_entity_poly.pdbx_strand_id
1 'polypeptide(L)'
;SNFESTMQFSQNYISPNWSAGGDPNFNMNTRQYFKYDYNKDKVQVTNELEFKLNMNTLPDKTDSIHSYKINDQILRLHTLFGYKAFNKWYYTVDISFNTQVVTNYAQNSETKLSAFLAPMTFNTGIGMKYELTKTLTKVRHRNIKLNVNMAPFSYNYMYSTQKGTDMDLKR
;
A
#
# COMPACT_ATOMS: atom_id res chain seq x y z
N SER A 1 3.76 -1.63 -18.93
CA SER A 1 4.21 -1.98 -17.57
C SER A 1 5.16 -0.91 -17.05
N ASN A 2 5.08 -0.64 -15.77
CA ASN A 2 5.98 0.27 -15.06
C ASN A 2 6.47 -0.42 -13.78
N PHE A 3 7.76 -0.26 -13.47
CA PHE A 3 8.36 -0.74 -12.23
C PHE A 3 9.16 0.39 -11.59
N GLU A 4 8.86 0.68 -10.35
CA GLU A 4 9.56 1.67 -9.55
C GLU A 4 10.10 0.99 -8.29
N SER A 5 11.39 1.14 -8.04
CA SER A 5 12.06 0.63 -6.86
C SER A 5 12.77 1.77 -6.14
N THR A 6 12.45 1.97 -4.90
CA THR A 6 13.12 2.93 -4.03
C THR A 6 13.59 2.22 -2.78
N MET A 7 14.88 2.33 -2.50
CA MET A 7 15.50 1.88 -1.25
C MET A 7 16.31 3.02 -0.66
N GLN A 8 16.08 3.30 0.59
CA GLN A 8 16.77 4.35 1.32
C GLN A 8 17.23 3.81 2.66
N PHE A 9 18.51 3.98 2.93
CA PHE A 9 19.15 3.61 4.17
C PHE A 9 19.74 4.86 4.81
N SER A 10 19.54 5.02 6.09
CA SER A 10 20.23 6.04 6.87
C SER A 10 20.76 5.45 8.16
N GLN A 11 21.98 5.77 8.48
CA GLN A 11 22.64 5.36 9.72
C GLN A 11 23.14 6.59 10.44
N ASN A 12 22.84 6.65 11.71
CA ASN A 12 23.40 7.64 12.62
C ASN A 12 24.22 6.94 13.67
N TYR A 13 25.50 7.30 13.77
CA TYR A 13 26.40 6.79 14.81
C TYR A 13 26.78 7.94 15.74
N ILE A 14 26.58 7.72 17.03
CA ILE A 14 26.90 8.68 18.09
C ILE A 14 27.92 8.03 19.00
N SER A 15 29.06 8.68 19.17
CA SER A 15 30.10 8.21 20.07
C SER A 15 29.61 8.22 21.52
N PRO A 16 29.97 7.22 22.34
CA PRO A 16 29.62 7.20 23.76
C PRO A 16 30.12 8.41 24.55
N ASN A 17 31.16 9.09 24.04
CA ASN A 17 31.75 10.27 24.67
C ASN A 17 31.14 11.62 24.20
N TRP A 18 30.08 11.55 23.40
CA TRP A 18 29.40 12.77 22.92
C TRP A 18 28.59 13.41 24.05
N SER A 19 28.94 14.66 24.40
CA SER A 19 28.36 15.38 25.54
C SER A 19 26.86 15.69 25.40
N ALA A 20 26.32 15.78 24.18
CA ALA A 20 24.93 16.03 23.93
C ALA A 20 24.04 14.78 24.04
N GLY A 21 24.63 13.60 24.23
CA GLY A 21 23.90 12.32 24.26
C GLY A 21 23.36 11.91 22.90
N GLY A 22 22.59 10.84 22.89
CA GLY A 22 21.96 10.25 21.74
C GLY A 22 22.33 8.77 21.58
N ASP A 23 21.53 8.06 20.81
CA ASP A 23 21.74 6.65 20.53
C ASP A 23 21.96 6.43 19.03
N PRO A 24 22.86 5.50 18.66
CA PRO A 24 23.02 5.12 17.27
C PRO A 24 21.73 4.47 16.74
N ASN A 25 21.35 4.81 15.55
CA ASN A 25 20.19 4.19 14.91
C ASN A 25 20.46 3.88 13.44
N PHE A 26 19.73 2.90 12.93
CA PHE A 26 19.69 2.55 11.53
C PHE A 26 18.24 2.55 11.07
N ASN A 27 17.97 3.27 10.01
CA ASN A 27 16.66 3.32 9.39
C ASN A 27 16.72 2.74 7.98
N MET A 28 15.73 1.91 7.65
CA MET A 28 15.51 1.36 6.32
C MET A 28 14.11 1.74 5.85
N ASN A 29 14.05 2.33 4.67
CA ASN A 29 12.80 2.61 3.98
C ASN A 29 12.88 2.01 2.58
N THR A 30 11.96 1.12 2.25
CA THR A 30 11.87 0.54 0.91
C THR A 30 10.45 0.62 0.39
N ARG A 31 10.34 0.94 -0.90
CA ARG A 31 9.09 0.92 -1.65
C ARG A 31 9.34 0.28 -3.01
N GLN A 32 8.57 -0.74 -3.31
CA GLN A 32 8.55 -1.42 -4.60
C GLN A 32 7.15 -1.27 -5.17
N TYR A 33 7.06 -0.74 -6.37
CA TYR A 33 5.80 -0.54 -7.06
C TYR A 33 5.89 -1.12 -8.47
N PHE A 34 4.95 -1.98 -8.78
CA PHE A 34 4.82 -2.58 -10.10
C PHE A 34 3.41 -2.33 -10.63
N LYS A 35 3.35 -1.83 -11.87
CA LYS A 35 2.09 -1.61 -12.58
C LYS A 35 2.12 -2.29 -13.93
N TYR A 36 1.07 -3.03 -14.23
CA TYR A 36 0.87 -3.67 -15.51
C TYR A 36 -0.50 -3.34 -16.06
N ASP A 37 -0.53 -2.67 -17.22
CA ASP A 37 -1.74 -2.35 -17.94
C ASP A 37 -1.84 -3.22 -19.20
N TYR A 38 -2.95 -3.90 -19.34
CA TYR A 38 -3.31 -4.68 -20.50
C TYR A 38 -4.57 -4.08 -21.11
N ASN A 39 -4.49 -3.74 -22.41
CA ASN A 39 -5.59 -3.20 -23.18
C ASN A 39 -5.68 -3.94 -24.51
N LYS A 40 -6.78 -4.65 -24.72
CA LYS A 40 -7.06 -5.32 -25.98
C LYS A 40 -8.54 -5.29 -26.27
N ASP A 41 -8.90 -4.77 -27.46
CA ASP A 41 -10.26 -4.71 -27.95
C ASP A 41 -11.25 -4.03 -26.96
N LYS A 42 -12.03 -4.85 -26.27
CA LYS A 42 -13.02 -4.41 -25.27
C LYS A 42 -12.57 -4.60 -23.82
N VAL A 43 -11.40 -5.18 -23.61
CA VAL A 43 -10.92 -5.55 -22.28
C VAL A 43 -9.77 -4.64 -21.86
N GLN A 44 -9.87 -4.10 -20.66
CA GLN A 44 -8.80 -3.38 -19.97
C GLN A 44 -8.54 -4.07 -18.64
N VAL A 45 -7.29 -4.33 -18.31
CA VAL A 45 -6.89 -4.84 -17.01
C VAL A 45 -5.72 -4.02 -16.51
N THR A 46 -5.86 -3.44 -15.34
CA THR A 46 -4.77 -2.77 -14.64
C THR A 46 -4.47 -3.54 -13.38
N ASN A 47 -3.23 -3.97 -13.24
CA ASN A 47 -2.72 -4.62 -12.02
C ASN A 47 -1.67 -3.72 -11.39
N GLU A 48 -1.79 -3.49 -10.10
CA GLU A 48 -0.83 -2.72 -9.30
C GLU A 48 -0.42 -3.54 -8.09
N LEU A 49 0.88 -3.71 -7.90
CA LEU A 49 1.47 -4.34 -6.73
C LEU A 49 2.35 -3.30 -6.03
N GLU A 50 2.07 -3.03 -4.78
CA GLU A 50 2.88 -2.14 -3.95
C GLU A 50 3.34 -2.88 -2.69
N PHE A 51 4.63 -2.89 -2.48
CA PHE A 51 5.26 -3.29 -1.24
C PHE A 51 5.97 -2.09 -0.63
N LYS A 52 5.69 -1.82 0.64
CA LYS A 52 6.32 -0.75 1.40
C LYS A 52 6.72 -1.28 2.77
N LEU A 53 7.93 -0.96 3.19
CA LEU A 53 8.43 -1.28 4.52
C LEU A 53 9.30 -0.13 5.01
N ASN A 54 8.97 0.37 6.18
CA ASN A 54 9.77 1.34 6.92
C ASN A 54 10.04 0.80 8.31
N MET A 55 11.29 0.63 8.64
CA MET A 55 11.74 0.12 9.94
C MET A 55 12.95 0.89 10.44
N ASN A 56 13.10 0.94 11.75
CA ASN A 56 14.29 1.44 12.42
C ASN A 56 14.75 0.50 13.51
N THR A 57 16.05 0.49 13.75
CA THR A 57 16.60 -0.16 14.94
C THR A 57 16.26 0.64 16.18
N LEU A 58 16.04 -0.07 17.28
CA LEU A 58 15.80 0.54 18.58
C LEU A 58 17.06 0.41 19.44
N PRO A 59 17.45 1.47 20.18
CA PRO A 59 18.44 1.34 21.23
C PRO A 59 17.96 0.42 22.35
N ASP A 60 18.85 -0.31 22.98
CA ASP A 60 18.56 -1.26 24.07
C ASP A 60 17.78 -0.62 25.25
N LYS A 61 17.93 0.71 25.43
CA LYS A 61 17.22 1.46 26.46
C LYS A 61 15.73 1.71 26.14
N THR A 62 15.37 1.65 24.87
CA THR A 62 14.00 1.93 24.39
C THR A 62 13.13 0.69 24.46
N ASP A 63 13.67 -0.43 24.04
CA ASP A 63 13.03 -1.74 24.10
C ASP A 63 14.08 -2.78 24.39
N SER A 64 13.95 -3.50 25.53
CA SER A 64 14.89 -4.54 25.95
C SER A 64 14.63 -5.91 25.32
N ILE A 65 13.50 -6.06 24.62
CA ILE A 65 13.08 -7.32 24.02
C ILE A 65 13.33 -7.31 22.50
N HIS A 66 13.09 -6.17 21.85
CA HIS A 66 13.15 -6.06 20.41
C HIS A 66 14.23 -5.09 19.95
N SER A 67 14.98 -5.47 18.95
CA SER A 67 16.05 -4.66 18.37
C SER A 67 15.60 -3.75 17.23
N TYR A 68 14.35 -3.89 16.78
CA TYR A 68 13.78 -3.08 15.68
C TYR A 68 12.30 -2.76 15.89
N LYS A 69 11.86 -1.71 15.24
CA LYS A 69 10.45 -1.29 15.17
C LYS A 69 10.04 -1.11 13.73
N ILE A 70 8.86 -1.61 13.41
CA ILE A 70 8.20 -1.34 12.13
C ILE A 70 7.37 -0.07 12.29
N ASN A 71 7.68 0.96 11.51
CA ASN A 71 6.94 2.23 11.54
C ASN A 71 5.77 2.21 10.55
N ASP A 72 6.00 1.59 9.37
CA ASP A 72 4.99 1.48 8.32
C ASP A 72 5.29 0.28 7.43
N GLN A 73 4.26 -0.45 7.05
CA GLN A 73 4.38 -1.56 6.11
C GLN A 73 3.04 -1.83 5.42
N ILE A 74 3.11 -2.16 4.17
CA ILE A 74 1.96 -2.60 3.40
C ILE A 74 2.40 -3.49 2.24
N LEU A 75 1.66 -4.54 2.00
CA LEU A 75 1.63 -5.28 0.74
C LEU A 75 0.24 -5.11 0.16
N ARG A 76 0.14 -4.40 -0.95
CA ARG A 76 -1.11 -4.12 -1.66
C ARG A 76 -1.07 -4.75 -3.04
N LEU A 77 -2.09 -5.53 -3.34
CA LEU A 77 -2.40 -5.96 -4.69
C LEU A 77 -3.73 -5.34 -5.09
N HIS A 78 -3.75 -4.61 -6.20
CA HIS A 78 -4.94 -3.97 -6.73
C HIS A 78 -5.10 -4.37 -8.19
N THR A 79 -6.29 -4.86 -8.54
CA THR A 79 -6.64 -5.26 -9.90
C THR A 79 -7.95 -4.57 -10.29
N LEU A 80 -7.88 -3.79 -11.35
CA LEU A 80 -9.05 -3.19 -11.98
C LEU A 80 -9.30 -3.87 -13.33
N PHE A 81 -10.37 -4.59 -13.43
CA PHE A 81 -10.85 -5.18 -14.68
C PHE A 81 -11.94 -4.29 -15.28
N GLY A 82 -11.81 -3.95 -16.56
CA GLY A 82 -12.77 -3.16 -17.31
C GLY A 82 -13.20 -3.86 -18.59
N TYR A 83 -14.50 -3.93 -18.83
CA TYR A 83 -15.06 -4.42 -20.08
C TYR A 83 -15.86 -3.33 -20.76
N LYS A 84 -15.51 -3.00 -22.01
CA LYS A 84 -16.17 -1.95 -22.79
C LYS A 84 -17.63 -2.31 -23.06
N ALA A 85 -18.54 -1.56 -22.46
CA ALA A 85 -19.97 -1.76 -22.58
C ALA A 85 -20.50 -1.12 -23.86
N PHE A 86 -20.47 0.21 -23.92
CA PHE A 86 -20.91 0.98 -25.09
C PHE A 86 -20.22 2.34 -25.11
N ASN A 87 -19.92 2.84 -26.29
CA ASN A 87 -19.28 4.13 -26.52
C ASN A 87 -18.01 4.34 -25.65
N LYS A 88 -18.08 5.16 -24.59
CA LYS A 88 -16.99 5.50 -23.65
C LYS A 88 -17.20 4.92 -22.26
N TRP A 89 -18.15 4.03 -22.10
CA TRP A 89 -18.49 3.38 -20.84
C TRP A 89 -17.91 1.99 -20.77
N TYR A 90 -17.42 1.66 -19.57
CA TYR A 90 -16.86 0.35 -19.23
C TYR A 90 -17.57 -0.18 -17.97
N TYR A 91 -17.93 -1.45 -17.98
CA TYR A 91 -18.21 -2.18 -16.73
C TYR A 91 -16.90 -2.43 -16.04
N THR A 92 -16.83 -2.23 -14.74
CA THR A 92 -15.60 -2.40 -13.97
C THR A 92 -15.80 -3.31 -12.79
N VAL A 93 -14.79 -4.13 -12.54
CA VAL A 93 -14.62 -4.89 -11.31
C VAL A 93 -13.30 -4.46 -10.70
N ASP A 94 -13.37 -3.94 -9.49
CA ASP A 94 -12.23 -3.53 -8.69
C ASP A 94 -11.99 -4.56 -7.60
N ILE A 95 -10.77 -5.03 -7.46
CA ILE A 95 -10.37 -5.97 -6.42
C ILE A 95 -9.11 -5.43 -5.78
N SER A 96 -9.12 -5.22 -4.49
CA SER A 96 -7.92 -4.86 -3.74
C SER A 96 -7.72 -5.75 -2.52
N PHE A 97 -6.48 -6.16 -2.36
CA PHE A 97 -6.01 -6.97 -1.27
C PHE A 97 -4.88 -6.22 -0.59
N ASN A 98 -5.00 -5.97 0.72
CA ASN A 98 -3.98 -5.31 1.50
C ASN A 98 -3.64 -6.17 2.72
N THR A 99 -2.37 -6.31 2.99
CA THR A 99 -1.88 -7.04 4.16
C THR A 99 -0.57 -6.49 4.67
N GLN A 100 -0.16 -6.97 5.82
CA GLN A 100 1.15 -6.72 6.40
C GLN A 100 2.06 -7.94 6.19
N VAL A 101 3.37 -7.71 6.12
CA VAL A 101 4.35 -8.75 5.79
C VAL A 101 5.20 -9.13 6.99
N VAL A 102 5.63 -8.14 7.76
CA VAL A 102 6.56 -8.31 8.87
C VAL A 102 5.81 -8.22 10.20
N THR A 103 6.15 -9.07 11.12
CA THR A 103 5.58 -9.03 12.48
C THR A 103 6.06 -7.77 13.21
N ASN A 104 5.12 -7.05 13.79
CA ASN A 104 5.38 -5.90 14.65
C ASN A 104 4.91 -6.19 16.06
N TYR A 105 5.69 -5.76 17.05
CA TYR A 105 5.44 -6.01 18.46
C TYR A 105 5.15 -4.71 19.21
N ALA A 106 4.41 -4.82 20.32
CA ALA A 106 4.28 -3.73 21.26
C ALA A 106 5.62 -3.53 22.01
N GLN A 107 5.92 -2.29 22.35
CA GLN A 107 7.16 -1.93 23.05
C GLN A 107 7.28 -2.69 24.39
N ASN A 108 8.45 -3.29 24.64
CA ASN A 108 8.73 -4.09 25.85
C ASN A 108 7.71 -5.21 26.11
N SER A 109 7.14 -5.79 25.06
CA SER A 109 6.13 -6.84 25.18
C SER A 109 6.22 -7.83 24.03
N GLU A 110 5.98 -9.10 24.30
CA GLU A 110 5.83 -10.13 23.26
C GLU A 110 4.47 -10.05 22.53
N THR A 111 3.62 -9.09 22.89
CA THR A 111 2.32 -8.88 22.24
C THR A 111 2.52 -8.43 20.80
N LYS A 112 2.03 -9.24 19.88
CA LYS A 112 2.09 -8.92 18.45
C LYS A 112 1.02 -7.89 18.09
N LEU A 113 1.42 -6.76 17.55
CA LEU A 113 0.53 -5.73 17.00
C LEU A 113 0.06 -6.10 15.61
N SER A 114 0.94 -6.73 14.84
CA SER A 114 0.63 -7.19 13.49
C SER A 114 1.55 -8.34 13.10
N ALA A 115 1.11 -9.16 12.15
CA ALA A 115 1.90 -10.26 11.60
C ALA A 115 1.55 -10.44 10.12
N PHE A 116 2.20 -11.40 9.46
CA PHE A 116 1.84 -11.77 8.10
C PHE A 116 0.36 -12.17 8.02
N LEU A 117 -0.40 -11.55 7.11
CA LEU A 117 -1.85 -11.70 6.95
C LEU A 117 -2.71 -11.28 8.16
N ALA A 118 -2.16 -10.50 9.09
CA ALA A 118 -2.88 -10.05 10.28
C ALA A 118 -2.56 -8.57 10.62
N PRO A 119 -3.45 -7.63 10.27
CA PRO A 119 -4.71 -7.78 9.55
C PRO A 119 -4.54 -7.94 8.03
N MET A 120 -5.52 -8.59 7.43
CA MET A 120 -5.71 -8.69 5.99
C MET A 120 -7.04 -8.03 5.62
N THR A 121 -7.05 -7.18 4.61
CA THR A 121 -8.28 -6.58 4.08
C THR A 121 -8.45 -6.94 2.62
N PHE A 122 -9.65 -7.36 2.29
CA PHE A 122 -10.06 -7.65 0.93
C PHE A 122 -11.25 -6.75 0.58
N ASN A 123 -11.10 -5.96 -0.50
CA ASN A 123 -12.16 -5.12 -1.00
C ASN A 123 -12.47 -5.53 -2.44
N THR A 124 -13.74 -5.57 -2.76
CA THR A 124 -14.20 -5.73 -4.13
C THR A 124 -15.30 -4.74 -4.43
N GLY A 125 -15.29 -4.19 -5.64
CA GLY A 125 -16.28 -3.24 -6.12
C GLY A 125 -16.72 -3.60 -7.52
N ILE A 126 -18.00 -3.41 -7.80
CA ILE A 126 -18.54 -3.54 -9.14
C ILE A 126 -19.15 -2.20 -9.53
N GLY A 127 -18.81 -1.72 -10.72
CA GLY A 127 -19.24 -0.40 -11.13
C GLY A 127 -19.13 -0.13 -12.62
N MET A 128 -19.11 1.14 -12.93
CA MET A 128 -18.96 1.64 -14.28
C MET A 128 -17.91 2.75 -14.32
N LYS A 129 -17.13 2.77 -15.38
CA LYS A 129 -16.14 3.79 -15.67
C LYS A 129 -16.51 4.50 -16.96
N TYR A 130 -16.45 5.82 -16.94
CA TYR A 130 -16.57 6.66 -18.12
C TYR A 130 -15.23 7.28 -18.49
N GLU A 131 -14.77 7.07 -19.72
CA GLU A 131 -13.52 7.63 -20.22
C GLU A 131 -13.79 8.61 -21.35
N LEU A 132 -13.41 9.86 -21.18
CA LEU A 132 -13.42 10.89 -22.21
C LEU A 132 -12.00 11.37 -22.46
N THR A 133 -11.51 11.13 -23.66
CA THR A 133 -10.29 11.77 -24.18
C THR A 133 -10.67 12.67 -25.34
N LYS A 134 -10.44 13.98 -25.20
CA LYS A 134 -10.68 14.96 -26.25
C LYS A 134 -9.41 15.76 -26.52
N THR A 135 -8.96 15.71 -27.75
CA THR A 135 -7.83 16.55 -28.20
C THR A 135 -8.38 17.86 -28.73
N LEU A 136 -7.99 18.96 -28.12
CA LEU A 136 -8.35 20.30 -28.55
C LEU A 136 -7.35 20.78 -29.60
N THR A 137 -7.70 20.67 -30.87
CA THR A 137 -6.84 21.07 -32.01
C THR A 137 -6.65 22.59 -32.13
N LYS A 138 -7.55 23.40 -31.57
CA LYS A 138 -7.51 24.85 -31.68
C LYS A 138 -6.58 25.55 -30.69
N VAL A 139 -6.10 24.89 -29.64
CA VAL A 139 -5.22 25.48 -28.63
C VAL A 139 -4.09 24.49 -28.31
N ARG A 140 -2.97 24.65 -29.04
CA ARG A 140 -1.66 24.10 -28.73
C ARG A 140 -1.69 22.67 -28.14
N HIS A 141 -2.25 21.70 -28.91
CA HIS A 141 -2.22 20.27 -28.62
C HIS A 141 -2.54 19.88 -27.16
N ARG A 142 -3.57 20.46 -26.57
CA ARG A 142 -4.03 20.07 -25.23
C ARG A 142 -4.95 18.88 -25.29
N ASN A 143 -4.59 17.83 -24.58
CA ASN A 143 -5.44 16.66 -24.37
C ASN A 143 -6.20 16.82 -23.05
N ILE A 144 -7.52 16.76 -23.12
CA ILE A 144 -8.36 16.66 -21.93
C ILE A 144 -8.69 15.17 -21.74
N LYS A 145 -8.31 14.62 -20.60
CA LYS A 145 -8.69 13.29 -20.16
C LYS A 145 -9.61 13.42 -18.96
N LEU A 146 -10.79 12.90 -19.05
CA LEU A 146 -11.75 12.82 -17.94
C LEU A 146 -12.06 11.35 -17.70
N ASN A 147 -11.78 10.89 -16.49
CA ASN A 147 -12.10 9.55 -16.03
C ASN A 147 -13.03 9.68 -14.82
N VAL A 148 -14.21 9.12 -14.93
CA VAL A 148 -15.18 9.07 -13.83
C VAL A 148 -15.46 7.62 -13.51
N ASN A 149 -15.16 7.21 -12.27
CA ASN A 149 -15.44 5.88 -11.77
C ASN A 149 -16.61 5.94 -10.78
N MET A 150 -17.56 5.07 -10.95
CA MET A 150 -18.71 4.90 -10.06
C MET A 150 -18.80 3.43 -9.67
N ALA A 151 -18.66 3.13 -8.37
CA ALA A 151 -18.80 1.79 -7.85
C ALA A 151 -19.96 1.75 -6.84
N PRO A 152 -21.21 1.60 -7.31
CA PRO A 152 -22.39 1.60 -6.44
C PRO A 152 -22.44 0.39 -5.49
N PHE A 153 -21.75 -0.68 -5.84
CA PHE A 153 -21.67 -1.87 -5.00
C PHE A 153 -20.21 -2.11 -4.62
N SER A 154 -19.92 -2.06 -3.33
CA SER A 154 -18.63 -2.41 -2.78
C SER A 154 -18.79 -3.32 -1.56
N TYR A 155 -17.91 -4.29 -1.45
CA TYR A 155 -17.83 -5.21 -0.34
C TYR A 155 -16.43 -5.15 0.28
N ASN A 156 -16.38 -5.00 1.59
CA ASN A 156 -15.14 -4.98 2.35
C ASN A 156 -15.15 -6.15 3.33
N TYR A 157 -14.10 -6.93 3.33
CA TYR A 157 -13.87 -8.02 4.26
C TYR A 157 -12.53 -7.84 4.96
N MET A 158 -12.54 -7.87 6.28
CA MET A 158 -11.34 -7.82 7.11
C MET A 158 -11.18 -9.13 7.87
N TYR A 159 -9.99 -9.68 7.81
CA TYR A 159 -9.62 -10.89 8.51
C TYR A 159 -8.36 -10.68 9.33
N SER A 160 -8.34 -11.18 10.56
CA SER A 160 -7.15 -11.20 11.40
C SER A 160 -7.03 -12.56 12.06
N THR A 161 -5.87 -13.19 11.94
CA THR A 161 -5.56 -14.49 12.54
C THR A 161 -5.19 -14.39 14.02
N GLN A 162 -4.98 -13.17 14.54
CA GLN A 162 -4.58 -12.97 15.93
C GLN A 162 -5.77 -12.82 16.86
N LYS A 163 -5.97 -13.84 17.71
CA LYS A 163 -6.83 -13.75 18.89
C LYS A 163 -6.06 -12.93 19.95
N GLY A 164 -6.58 -11.78 20.33
CA GLY A 164 -6.08 -11.01 21.48
C GLY A 164 -5.31 -9.72 21.19
N THR A 165 -5.29 -9.23 19.97
CA THR A 165 -5.01 -7.82 19.74
C THR A 165 -6.27 -7.01 20.04
N ASP A 166 -6.13 -5.92 20.84
CA ASP A 166 -7.16 -4.93 21.09
C ASP A 166 -7.61 -4.20 19.80
N MET A 167 -7.93 -4.96 18.78
CA MET A 167 -8.72 -4.49 17.67
C MET A 167 -10.20 -4.74 17.99
N ASP A 168 -10.64 -4.24 19.12
CA ASP A 168 -12.03 -3.82 19.27
C ASP A 168 -12.24 -2.65 18.32
N LEU A 169 -12.44 -3.00 17.07
CA LEU A 169 -13.00 -2.10 16.09
C LEU A 169 -14.39 -1.71 16.59
N LYS A 170 -14.42 -0.69 17.42
CA LYS A 170 -15.66 0.03 17.68
C LYS A 170 -16.14 0.51 16.31
N ARG A 171 -17.22 -0.12 15.89
CA ARG A 171 -18.06 0.30 14.76
C ARG A 171 -18.50 1.73 14.92
#